data_70a2ae8ea0ba07f780c2e9140f5df7af
#
_entry.id   70a2ae8ea0ba07f780c2e9140f5df7af
#
_cell.length_a   1.000
_cell.length_b   1.000
_cell.length_c   1.000
_cell.angle_alpha   90.00
_cell.angle_beta   90.00
_cell.angle_gamma   90.00
#
_symmetry.space_group_name_H-M   'P 1'
#
loop_
_entity.id
_entity.type
_entity.pdbx_description
1 polymer ?
#
loop_
_entity_poly.entity_id
_entity_poly.type
_entity_poly.pdbx_seq_one_letter_code
_entity_poly.pdbx_strand_id
1 'polypeptide(L)'
;MKRQPPRLMWFVLLAAMAAASCGRTPPSGGTTAAPPPMTAAVGPIPGPTNDSGGTAREPNGAPNPYTKDRTAAVEGRQLFVRFNCSGCHGGRAGGGMGPSLRDVDWIYGSGDAQLFGSINEGRAHGMPSWQPRLTADQIWKLVTYIKSLRTQNEPNPPPSE
;
A
#
# COMPACT_ATOMS: atom_id res chain seq x y z
N MET A 1 3.26 37.38 48.61
CA MET A 1 2.13 38.28 48.32
C MET A 1 1.95 38.34 46.81
N LYS A 2 1.03 37.53 46.25
CA LYS A 2 0.70 37.55 44.83
C LYS A 2 -0.74 38.02 44.67
N ARG A 3 -0.93 39.15 44.04
CA ARG A 3 -2.24 39.77 43.81
C ARG A 3 -2.87 39.16 42.57
N GLN A 4 -4.09 38.64 42.70
CA GLN A 4 -4.93 38.20 41.58
C GLN A 4 -5.69 39.42 41.02
N PRO A 5 -5.91 39.51 39.71
CA PRO A 5 -6.77 40.53 39.11
C PRO A 5 -8.25 40.12 39.15
N PRO A 6 -9.18 41.08 39.11
CA PRO A 6 -10.60 40.84 39.33
C PRO A 6 -11.33 40.25 38.11
N ARG A 7 -12.30 39.44 38.43
CA ARG A 7 -13.26 38.90 37.50
C ARG A 7 -14.19 39.99 36.98
N LEU A 8 -14.13 40.28 35.71
CA LEU A 8 -15.14 41.15 35.06
C LEU A 8 -16.24 40.25 34.46
N MET A 9 -17.41 40.39 35.05
CA MET A 9 -18.68 39.88 34.54
C MET A 9 -18.96 40.52 33.16
N TRP A 10 -19.22 39.70 32.15
CA TRP A 10 -19.82 40.20 30.91
C TRP A 10 -21.19 39.60 30.71
N PHE A 11 -22.11 40.54 30.54
CA PHE A 11 -23.54 40.42 30.47
C PHE A 11 -24.02 39.63 29.28
N VAL A 12 -25.06 38.86 29.54
CA VAL A 12 -26.01 38.24 28.64
C VAL A 12 -26.57 39.30 27.68
N LEU A 13 -26.50 39.07 26.40
CA LEU A 13 -27.32 39.71 25.38
C LEU A 13 -28.00 38.61 24.54
N LEU A 14 -29.24 38.37 24.92
CA LEU A 14 -30.22 37.63 24.09
C LEU A 14 -30.55 38.50 22.89
N ALA A 15 -30.21 38.03 21.67
CA ALA A 15 -30.79 38.55 20.45
C ALA A 15 -31.60 37.44 19.79
N ALA A 16 -32.92 37.57 19.90
CA ALA A 16 -33.88 36.80 19.11
C ALA A 16 -33.72 37.16 17.63
N MET A 17 -33.41 36.17 16.78
CA MET A 17 -33.55 36.35 15.34
C MET A 17 -34.55 35.34 14.76
N ALA A 18 -35.49 35.94 14.05
CA ALA A 18 -36.65 35.38 13.42
C ALA A 18 -36.31 34.25 12.44
N ALA A 19 -37.16 33.23 12.46
CA ALA A 19 -37.26 32.19 11.48
C ALA A 19 -37.67 32.79 10.10
N ALA A 20 -36.73 32.80 9.17
CA ALA A 20 -37.03 32.93 7.75
C ALA A 20 -37.02 31.53 7.14
N SER A 21 -38.22 30.97 7.00
CA SER A 21 -38.49 29.76 6.25
C SER A 21 -38.30 30.07 4.75
N CYS A 22 -37.10 29.80 4.21
CA CYS A 22 -36.88 29.66 2.79
C CYS A 22 -37.13 28.21 2.38
N GLY A 23 -38.31 27.97 1.82
CA GLY A 23 -38.62 26.74 1.11
C GLY A 23 -37.66 26.53 -0.05
N ARG A 24 -36.74 25.57 0.12
CA ARG A 24 -35.99 25.02 -1.00
C ARG A 24 -36.77 23.83 -1.54
N THR A 25 -37.40 24.01 -2.66
CA THR A 25 -37.83 22.90 -3.51
C THR A 25 -36.61 22.08 -3.90
N PRO A 26 -36.62 20.75 -3.73
CA PRO A 26 -35.55 19.92 -4.26
C PRO A 26 -35.58 19.97 -5.80
N PRO A 27 -34.45 20.11 -6.48
CA PRO A 27 -34.41 19.95 -7.93
C PRO A 27 -34.75 18.49 -8.27
N SER A 28 -35.88 18.32 -8.94
CA SER A 28 -36.25 17.07 -9.59
C SER A 28 -35.24 16.71 -10.66
N GLY A 29 -34.82 15.44 -10.66
CA GLY A 29 -34.34 14.78 -11.86
C GLY A 29 -32.90 15.04 -12.25
N GLY A 30 -31.95 14.71 -11.38
CA GLY A 30 -30.63 14.29 -11.83
C GLY A 30 -30.60 12.78 -11.93
N THR A 31 -30.76 12.22 -13.12
CA THR A 31 -30.42 10.83 -13.40
C THR A 31 -28.94 10.67 -13.04
N THR A 32 -28.67 10.13 -11.87
CA THR A 32 -27.31 9.72 -11.48
C THR A 32 -26.93 8.59 -12.42
N ALA A 33 -26.31 8.95 -13.53
CA ALA A 33 -25.63 7.97 -14.36
C ALA A 33 -24.64 7.27 -13.46
N ALA A 34 -24.82 5.96 -13.27
CA ALA A 34 -23.85 5.14 -12.61
C ALA A 34 -22.48 5.39 -13.24
N PRO A 35 -21.41 5.58 -12.45
CA PRO A 35 -20.09 5.71 -13.03
C PRO A 35 -19.85 4.49 -13.92
N PRO A 36 -19.27 4.66 -15.11
CA PRO A 36 -18.96 3.53 -15.96
C PRO A 36 -18.10 2.55 -15.18
N PRO A 37 -18.28 1.24 -15.36
CA PRO A 37 -17.42 0.28 -14.70
C PRO A 37 -15.99 0.66 -15.07
N MET A 38 -15.17 0.93 -14.04
CA MET A 38 -13.75 1.21 -14.23
C MET A 38 -13.05 -0.08 -14.64
N THR A 39 -13.32 -0.51 -15.85
CA THR A 39 -12.45 -1.41 -16.61
C THR A 39 -11.26 -0.56 -17.06
N ALA A 40 -10.50 -0.07 -16.08
CA ALA A 40 -9.14 0.31 -16.38
C ALA A 40 -8.44 -0.99 -16.78
N ALA A 41 -8.42 -1.24 -18.08
CA ALA A 41 -7.46 -2.14 -18.66
C ALA A 41 -6.08 -1.54 -18.30
N VAL A 42 -5.57 -1.94 -17.15
CA VAL A 42 -4.19 -1.66 -16.80
C VAL A 42 -3.37 -2.51 -17.76
N GLY A 43 -2.93 -1.86 -18.82
CA GLY A 43 -2.01 -2.46 -19.77
C GLY A 43 -0.79 -3.02 -19.03
N PRO A 44 -0.13 -4.04 -19.57
CA PRO A 44 1.11 -4.55 -19.02
C PRO A 44 2.09 -3.38 -18.84
N ILE A 45 2.72 -3.28 -17.67
CA ILE A 45 3.87 -2.40 -17.49
C ILE A 45 4.91 -2.90 -18.50
N PRO A 46 5.46 -2.05 -19.41
CA PRO A 46 6.55 -2.48 -20.28
C PRO A 46 7.76 -2.76 -19.39
N GLY A 47 7.96 -4.02 -19.06
CA GLY A 47 9.22 -4.51 -18.52
C GLY A 47 10.11 -5.00 -19.66
N PRO A 48 11.41 -5.21 -19.44
CA PRO A 48 12.24 -5.85 -20.43
C PRO A 48 11.58 -7.18 -20.83
N THR A 49 11.33 -7.31 -22.11
CA THR A 49 10.62 -8.41 -22.73
C THR A 49 11.45 -9.70 -22.68
N ASN A 50 11.35 -10.42 -21.58
CA ASN A 50 11.64 -11.84 -21.51
C ASN A 50 10.37 -12.53 -20.98
N ASP A 51 9.26 -12.24 -21.68
CA ASP A 51 7.97 -12.81 -21.38
C ASP A 51 7.88 -14.20 -22.00
N SER A 52 8.52 -15.15 -21.34
CA SER A 52 8.13 -16.53 -21.45
C SER A 52 6.98 -16.71 -20.48
N GLY A 53 5.74 -16.53 -20.99
CA GLY A 53 4.51 -16.69 -20.24
C GLY A 53 4.40 -18.09 -19.60
N GLY A 54 5.05 -18.26 -18.47
CA GLY A 54 5.04 -19.47 -17.66
C GLY A 54 4.77 -19.09 -16.22
N THR A 55 3.86 -19.81 -15.59
CA THR A 55 3.69 -19.83 -14.15
C THR A 55 5.06 -20.01 -13.50
N ALA A 56 5.50 -18.97 -12.79
CA ALA A 56 6.85 -18.88 -12.31
C ALA A 56 7.15 -19.94 -11.26
N ARG A 57 7.81 -20.98 -11.66
CA ARG A 57 8.48 -21.92 -10.77
C ARG A 57 9.97 -21.65 -10.82
N GLU A 58 10.43 -20.68 -10.05
CA GLU A 58 11.87 -20.52 -9.87
C GLU A 58 12.42 -21.67 -9.03
N PRO A 59 13.56 -22.21 -9.45
CA PRO A 59 14.21 -23.28 -8.69
C PRO A 59 14.70 -22.75 -7.34
N ASN A 60 14.67 -23.61 -6.32
CA ASN A 60 15.27 -23.36 -5.02
C ASN A 60 16.74 -22.93 -5.20
N GLY A 61 17.08 -21.74 -4.70
CA GLY A 61 18.45 -21.23 -4.69
C GLY A 61 18.84 -20.34 -5.88
N ALA A 62 17.94 -20.03 -6.80
CA ALA A 62 18.21 -19.04 -7.84
C ALA A 62 18.55 -17.67 -7.21
N PRO A 63 19.64 -17.01 -7.63
CA PRO A 63 19.96 -15.68 -7.15
C PRO A 63 18.95 -14.68 -7.72
N ASN A 64 18.58 -13.67 -6.92
CA ASN A 64 17.75 -12.58 -7.38
C ASN A 64 18.47 -11.76 -8.47
N PRO A 65 17.97 -11.71 -9.71
CA PRO A 65 18.62 -11.00 -10.81
C PRO A 65 18.66 -9.47 -10.59
N TYR A 66 17.85 -8.96 -9.67
CA TYR A 66 17.70 -7.52 -9.39
C TYR A 66 18.32 -7.10 -8.06
N THR A 67 19.26 -7.84 -7.52
CA THR A 67 19.91 -7.51 -6.24
C THR A 67 20.45 -6.09 -6.25
N LYS A 68 19.97 -5.23 -5.32
CA LYS A 68 20.34 -3.80 -5.19
C LYS A 68 19.94 -2.90 -6.39
N ASP A 69 19.14 -3.39 -7.32
CA ASP A 69 18.61 -2.57 -8.41
C ASP A 69 17.51 -1.64 -7.89
N ARG A 70 17.78 -0.33 -7.92
CA ARG A 70 16.83 0.68 -7.46
C ARG A 70 15.59 0.78 -8.36
N THR A 71 15.75 0.59 -9.66
CA THR A 71 14.62 0.62 -10.61
C THR A 71 13.70 -0.55 -10.35
N ALA A 72 14.24 -1.75 -10.20
CA ALA A 72 13.46 -2.93 -9.84
C ALA A 72 12.78 -2.79 -8.46
N ALA A 73 13.42 -2.12 -7.49
CA ALA A 73 12.79 -1.81 -6.21
C ALA A 73 11.59 -0.86 -6.36
N VAL A 74 11.66 0.15 -7.23
CA VAL A 74 10.55 1.04 -7.55
C VAL A 74 9.39 0.28 -8.19
N GLU A 75 9.69 -0.56 -9.18
CA GLU A 75 8.69 -1.41 -9.84
C GLU A 75 8.07 -2.41 -8.84
N GLY A 76 8.88 -3.02 -7.99
CA GLY A 76 8.43 -3.89 -6.92
C GLY A 76 7.48 -3.20 -5.94
N ARG A 77 7.76 -1.93 -5.60
CA ARG A 77 6.83 -1.12 -4.80
C ARG A 77 5.50 -0.87 -5.52
N GLN A 78 5.51 -0.63 -6.81
CA GLN A 78 4.29 -0.45 -7.60
C GLN A 78 3.47 -1.76 -7.62
N LEU A 79 4.13 -2.90 -7.81
CA LEU A 79 3.51 -4.22 -7.73
C LEU A 79 2.91 -4.49 -6.35
N PHE A 80 3.64 -4.14 -5.27
CA PHE A 80 3.18 -4.29 -3.88
C PHE A 80 1.85 -3.57 -3.62
N VAL A 81 1.69 -2.36 -4.15
CA VAL A 81 0.44 -1.60 -4.06
C VAL A 81 -0.62 -2.17 -5.00
N ARG A 82 -0.25 -2.43 -6.25
CA ARG A 82 -1.17 -2.89 -7.30
C ARG A 82 -1.83 -4.23 -6.97
N PHE A 83 -1.08 -5.16 -6.43
CA PHE A 83 -1.59 -6.48 -6.03
C PHE A 83 -2.10 -6.51 -4.58
N ASN A 84 -2.28 -5.32 -3.97
CA ASN A 84 -2.83 -5.15 -2.62
C ASN A 84 -2.07 -5.92 -1.51
N CYS A 85 -0.77 -6.13 -1.68
CA CYS A 85 0.08 -6.66 -0.62
C CYS A 85 0.04 -5.72 0.61
N SER A 86 -0.09 -4.41 0.33
CA SER A 86 -0.26 -3.35 1.32
C SER A 86 -1.51 -3.51 2.20
N GLY A 87 -2.55 -4.19 1.72
CA GLY A 87 -3.77 -4.45 2.50
C GLY A 87 -3.52 -5.30 3.74
N CYS A 88 -2.60 -6.25 3.64
CA CYS A 88 -2.21 -7.12 4.75
C CYS A 88 -0.92 -6.63 5.44
N HIS A 89 0.09 -6.23 4.67
CA HIS A 89 1.41 -5.86 5.20
C HIS A 89 1.57 -4.36 5.52
N GLY A 90 0.51 -3.56 5.36
CA GLY A 90 0.52 -2.11 5.57
C GLY A 90 1.08 -1.33 4.38
N GLY A 91 0.63 -0.07 4.20
CA GLY A 91 0.97 0.76 3.04
C GLY A 91 2.48 1.01 2.83
N ARG A 92 3.26 0.90 3.90
CA ARG A 92 4.72 0.99 3.91
C ARG A 92 5.38 -0.29 4.40
N ALA A 93 4.69 -1.41 4.28
CA ALA A 93 5.16 -2.73 4.69
C ALA A 93 5.49 -2.84 6.20
N GLY A 94 4.88 -1.99 7.03
CA GLY A 94 5.10 -1.97 8.48
C GLY A 94 4.25 -2.95 9.28
N GLY A 95 3.53 -3.83 8.59
CA GLY A 95 2.64 -4.82 9.22
C GLY A 95 1.19 -4.36 9.28
N GLY A 96 0.34 -5.27 9.68
CA GLY A 96 -1.09 -5.14 9.82
C GLY A 96 -1.69 -6.50 10.13
N MET A 97 -2.55 -7.02 9.28
CA MET A 97 -3.05 -8.39 9.34
C MET A 97 -1.93 -9.41 9.08
N GLY A 98 -1.02 -9.08 8.16
CA GLY A 98 0.22 -9.80 7.93
C GLY A 98 1.37 -9.21 8.75
N PRO A 99 2.48 -9.94 8.88
CA PRO A 99 3.65 -9.48 9.62
C PRO A 99 4.29 -8.24 8.99
N SER A 100 5.01 -7.46 9.79
CA SER A 100 5.89 -6.42 9.28
C SER A 100 6.96 -7.02 8.37
N LEU A 101 7.27 -6.32 7.29
CA LEU A 101 8.39 -6.66 6.41
C LEU A 101 9.57 -5.71 6.64
N ARG A 102 9.50 -4.89 7.69
CA ARG A 102 10.49 -3.86 8.02
C ARG A 102 11.30 -4.20 9.27
N ASP A 103 10.89 -5.17 10.05
CA ASP A 103 11.63 -5.61 11.23
C ASP A 103 12.68 -6.67 10.87
N VAL A 104 13.31 -7.24 11.89
CA VAL A 104 14.34 -8.26 11.75
C VAL A 104 13.80 -9.68 11.95
N ASP A 105 12.52 -9.79 12.30
CA ASP A 105 11.89 -11.05 12.67
C ASP A 105 11.25 -11.70 11.44
N TRP A 106 11.94 -12.70 10.89
CA TRP A 106 11.51 -13.40 9.69
C TRP A 106 11.09 -14.84 10.00
N ILE A 107 9.79 -15.11 9.98
CA ILE A 107 9.22 -16.43 10.30
C ILE A 107 9.69 -17.50 9.29
N TYR A 108 9.79 -17.14 8.02
CA TYR A 108 10.13 -18.07 6.92
C TYR A 108 11.48 -17.76 6.27
N GLY A 109 12.30 -16.96 6.95
CA GLY A 109 13.60 -16.53 6.46
C GLY A 109 13.56 -15.29 5.58
N SER A 110 14.70 -14.57 5.55
CA SER A 110 14.87 -13.28 4.86
C SER A 110 15.72 -13.37 3.59
N GLY A 111 16.19 -14.57 3.22
CA GLY A 111 16.94 -14.77 1.98
C GLY A 111 16.07 -14.58 0.74
N ASP A 112 16.68 -14.21 -0.37
CA ASP A 112 15.96 -13.89 -1.60
C ASP A 112 15.07 -15.04 -2.08
N ALA A 113 15.59 -16.26 -2.11
CA ALA A 113 14.83 -17.45 -2.48
C ALA A 113 13.70 -17.79 -1.47
N GLN A 114 13.91 -17.50 -0.18
CA GLN A 114 12.90 -17.71 0.86
C GLN A 114 11.75 -16.71 0.74
N LEU A 115 12.06 -15.46 0.44
CA LEU A 115 11.06 -14.42 0.17
C LEU A 115 10.31 -14.72 -1.13
N PHE A 116 11.02 -15.13 -2.18
CA PHE A 116 10.41 -15.58 -3.41
C PHE A 116 9.43 -16.72 -3.17
N GLY A 117 9.85 -17.78 -2.50
CA GLY A 117 8.99 -18.93 -2.17
C GLY A 117 7.78 -18.52 -1.34
N SER A 118 7.95 -17.57 -0.40
CA SER A 118 6.84 -17.07 0.42
C SER A 118 5.76 -16.38 -0.42
N ILE A 119 6.16 -15.60 -1.41
CA ILE A 119 5.23 -14.93 -2.31
C ILE A 119 4.65 -15.93 -3.30
N ASN A 120 5.49 -16.75 -3.92
CA ASN A 120 5.09 -17.69 -4.95
C ASN A 120 4.07 -18.70 -4.44
N GLU A 121 4.36 -19.34 -3.32
CA GLU A 121 3.59 -20.46 -2.76
C GLU A 121 2.51 -20.02 -1.77
N GLY A 122 2.65 -18.80 -1.20
CA GLY A 122 1.84 -18.36 -0.08
C GLY A 122 2.28 -19.02 1.23
N ARG A 123 1.52 -18.74 2.32
CA ARG A 123 1.76 -19.34 3.64
C ARG A 123 0.44 -19.73 4.31
N ALA A 124 0.46 -20.81 5.05
CA ALA A 124 -0.73 -21.44 5.64
C ALA A 124 -1.56 -20.52 6.55
N HIS A 125 -0.94 -19.48 7.12
CA HIS A 125 -1.61 -18.53 8.02
C HIS A 125 -2.24 -17.32 7.30
N GLY A 126 -2.74 -17.52 6.07
CA GLY A 126 -3.58 -16.54 5.38
C GLY A 126 -2.89 -15.76 4.26
N MET A 127 -1.62 -15.98 3.98
CA MET A 127 -0.99 -15.40 2.80
C MET A 127 -1.27 -16.27 1.57
N PRO A 128 -2.01 -15.78 0.56
CA PRO A 128 -2.33 -16.57 -0.61
C PRO A 128 -1.09 -16.81 -1.49
N SER A 129 -1.12 -17.88 -2.29
CA SER A 129 -0.17 -18.07 -3.39
C SER A 129 -0.40 -17.03 -4.47
N TRP A 130 0.69 -16.44 -4.95
CA TRP A 130 0.67 -15.44 -6.03
C TRP A 130 1.14 -16.01 -7.37
N GLN A 131 1.66 -17.22 -7.41
CA GLN A 131 2.13 -17.90 -8.62
C GLN A 131 1.15 -17.80 -9.82
N PRO A 132 -0.18 -17.94 -9.64
CA PRO A 132 -1.09 -17.83 -10.77
C PRO A 132 -1.30 -16.40 -11.31
N ARG A 133 -0.84 -15.38 -10.59
CA ARG A 133 -1.13 -13.96 -10.86
C ARG A 133 0.11 -13.12 -11.14
N LEU A 134 1.27 -13.60 -10.73
CA LEU A 134 2.55 -12.91 -10.88
C LEU A 134 3.52 -13.79 -11.66
N THR A 135 4.31 -13.17 -12.51
CA THR A 135 5.44 -13.82 -13.15
C THR A 135 6.63 -13.90 -12.18
N ALA A 136 7.62 -14.76 -12.47
CA ALA A 136 8.85 -14.84 -11.68
C ALA A 136 9.58 -13.49 -11.62
N ASP A 137 9.63 -12.79 -12.74
CA ASP A 137 10.21 -11.46 -12.84
C ASP A 137 9.55 -10.48 -11.86
N GLN A 138 8.21 -10.46 -11.83
CA GLN A 138 7.46 -9.61 -10.92
C GLN A 138 7.68 -9.97 -9.45
N ILE A 139 7.78 -11.27 -9.14
CA ILE A 139 8.09 -11.73 -7.78
C ILE A 139 9.50 -11.30 -7.38
N TRP A 140 10.50 -11.43 -8.26
CA TRP A 140 11.85 -10.95 -7.98
C TRP A 140 11.93 -9.45 -7.74
N LYS A 141 11.17 -8.65 -8.47
CA LYS A 141 11.06 -7.20 -8.22
C LYS A 141 10.41 -6.90 -6.87
N LEU A 142 9.38 -7.66 -6.47
CA LEU A 142 8.80 -7.57 -5.13
C LEU A 142 9.83 -7.92 -4.04
N VAL A 143 10.62 -8.99 -4.24
CA VAL A 143 11.71 -9.36 -3.32
C VAL A 143 12.73 -8.22 -3.22
N THR A 144 13.11 -7.62 -4.35
CA THR A 144 14.04 -6.48 -4.38
C THR A 144 13.49 -5.29 -3.61
N TYR A 145 12.20 -4.97 -3.76
CA TYR A 145 11.55 -3.94 -2.97
C TYR A 145 11.59 -4.27 -1.47
N ILE A 146 11.19 -5.46 -1.07
CA ILE A 146 11.19 -5.88 0.33
C ILE A 146 12.60 -5.81 0.94
N LYS A 147 13.61 -6.24 0.22
CA LYS A 147 15.02 -6.16 0.63
C LYS A 147 15.56 -4.73 0.68
N SER A 148 14.96 -3.80 -0.07
CA SER A 148 15.33 -2.39 -0.06
C SER A 148 14.80 -1.63 1.16
N LEU A 149 13.78 -2.15 1.83
CA LEU A 149 13.16 -1.51 2.99
C LEU A 149 14.20 -1.20 4.07
N ARG A 150 14.14 0.01 4.65
CA ARG A 150 15.10 0.53 5.63
C ARG A 150 16.54 0.69 5.11
N THR A 151 16.72 0.69 3.80
CA THR A 151 18.01 1.00 3.16
C THR A 151 17.92 2.31 2.39
N GLN A 152 19.06 2.82 1.91
CA GLN A 152 19.11 4.01 1.03
C GLN A 152 18.42 3.79 -0.33
N ASN A 153 18.16 2.55 -0.70
CA ASN A 153 17.50 2.19 -1.95
C ASN A 153 15.98 2.05 -1.80
N GLU A 154 15.43 2.32 -0.61
CA GLU A 154 13.99 2.22 -0.36
C GLU A 154 13.24 3.26 -1.19
N PRO A 155 12.29 2.85 -2.06
CA PRO A 155 11.40 3.77 -2.74
C PRO A 155 10.39 4.34 -1.74
N ASN A 156 10.32 5.66 -1.61
CA ASN A 156 9.38 6.35 -0.73
C ASN A 156 9.49 5.92 0.75
N PRO A 157 10.65 6.11 1.38
CA PRO A 157 10.83 5.78 2.79
C PRO A 157 9.88 6.62 3.69
N PRO A 158 9.60 6.17 4.93
CA PRO A 158 8.91 7.00 5.89
C PRO A 158 9.71 8.28 6.16
N PRO A 159 9.06 9.38 6.61
CA PRO A 159 9.77 10.56 7.08
C PRO A 159 10.77 10.16 8.15
N SER A 160 11.95 10.78 8.14
CA SER A 160 12.89 10.69 9.24
C SER A 160 12.28 11.40 10.47
N GLU A 161 12.23 10.71 11.59
CA GLU A 161 11.86 11.29 12.88
C GLU A 161 12.95 12.26 13.38
#